data_c10834975447ce97dfc56e849b04a338
#
_entry.id   c10834975447ce97dfc56e849b04a338
#
_cell.length_a   1.000
_cell.length_b   1.000
_cell.length_c   1.000
_cell.angle_alpha   90.00
_cell.angle_beta   90.00
_cell.angle_gamma   90.00
#
_symmetry.space_group_name_H-M   'P 1'
#
loop_
_entity.id
_entity.type
_entity.pdbx_description
1 polymer ?
#
loop_
_entity_poly.entity_id
_entity_poly.type
_entity_poly.pdbx_seq_one_letter_code
_entity_poly.pdbx_strand_id
1 'polypeptide(L)'
;FFSVPQSDAHLVLAQAKSGLSCFFVPRFLPDGLRNAVRLERLKDKLGNRSNASTEAEFMEASGWLLGEEGEGIRQILKMGGLTRFDCALGSHGLMRRALSVALYHAHQRQTFGKNLIDQPLMRDVLSRMALQLEGQTALLMRLARAWDNRGDEQERLWARLFTPAAKFTVCKA
;
A
#
# COMPACT_ATOMS: atom_id res chain seq x y z
N PHE A 1 7.44 9.50 -14.17
CA PHE A 1 6.97 8.71 -13.02
C PHE A 1 6.16 9.58 -12.07
N PHE A 2 5.12 8.99 -11.42
CA PHE A 2 4.40 9.70 -10.37
C PHE A 2 4.96 9.31 -9.01
N SER A 3 5.35 10.31 -8.22
CA SER A 3 5.92 10.14 -6.89
C SER A 3 5.43 11.22 -5.94
N VAL A 4 5.79 11.10 -4.66
CA VAL A 4 5.44 12.07 -3.63
C VAL A 4 6.35 13.30 -3.75
N PRO A 5 5.83 14.51 -4.02
CA PRO A 5 6.66 15.70 -4.26
C PRO A 5 7.43 16.18 -3.03
N GLN A 6 6.97 15.82 -1.82
CA GLN A 6 7.61 16.20 -0.55
C GLN A 6 8.73 15.24 -0.13
N SER A 7 8.95 14.14 -0.86
CA SER A 7 9.99 13.16 -0.50
C SER A 7 11.37 13.79 -0.42
N ASP A 8 12.14 13.43 0.61
CA ASP A 8 13.54 13.84 0.76
C ASP A 8 14.46 13.09 -0.21
N ALA A 9 14.02 11.90 -0.67
CA ALA A 9 14.71 11.10 -1.66
C ALA A 9 13.75 10.21 -2.46
N HIS A 10 14.22 9.72 -3.60
CA HIS A 10 13.51 8.79 -4.47
C HIS A 10 14.35 7.52 -4.66
N LEU A 11 13.69 6.37 -4.69
CA LEU A 11 14.26 5.13 -5.21
C LEU A 11 13.91 5.01 -6.68
N VAL A 12 14.93 5.07 -7.54
CA VAL A 12 14.75 5.16 -8.99
C VAL A 12 15.36 3.95 -9.66
N LEU A 13 14.60 3.31 -10.56
CA LEU A 13 15.15 2.34 -11.48
C LEU A 13 15.62 3.05 -12.74
N ALA A 14 16.90 2.91 -13.05
CA ALA A 14 17.52 3.46 -14.25
C ALA A 14 18.44 2.44 -14.91
N GLN A 15 18.61 2.59 -16.23
CA GLN A 15 19.50 1.76 -16.99
C GLN A 15 20.96 2.15 -16.71
N ALA A 16 21.77 1.20 -16.28
CA ALA A 16 23.21 1.31 -16.12
C ALA A 16 23.94 0.38 -17.11
N LYS A 17 25.25 0.33 -17.05
CA LYS A 17 26.05 -0.47 -18.00
C LYS A 17 25.73 -1.97 -17.93
N SER A 18 25.59 -2.50 -16.71
CA SER A 18 25.30 -3.93 -16.47
C SER A 18 23.81 -4.26 -16.44
N GLY A 19 22.91 -3.30 -16.69
CA GLY A 19 21.48 -3.49 -16.74
C GLY A 19 20.69 -2.57 -15.83
N LEU A 20 19.41 -2.88 -15.64
CA LEU A 20 18.49 -2.07 -14.82
C LEU A 20 18.89 -2.11 -13.34
N SER A 21 19.26 -0.96 -12.82
CA SER A 21 19.83 -0.78 -11.48
C SER A 21 18.96 0.15 -10.62
N CYS A 22 19.05 0.01 -9.30
CA CYS A 22 18.32 0.85 -8.36
C CYS A 22 19.23 1.95 -7.80
N PHE A 23 18.76 3.17 -7.83
CA PHE A 23 19.49 4.34 -7.32
C PHE A 23 18.72 5.04 -6.22
N PHE A 24 19.44 5.48 -5.18
CA PHE A 24 18.98 6.45 -4.22
C PHE A 24 19.26 7.85 -4.76
N VAL A 25 18.23 8.61 -5.05
CA VAL A 25 18.31 9.96 -5.60
C VAL A 25 17.75 10.94 -4.58
N PRO A 26 18.59 11.66 -3.82
CA PRO A 26 18.13 12.61 -2.81
C PRO A 26 17.62 13.90 -3.45
N ARG A 27 16.77 14.61 -2.74
CA ARG A 27 16.25 15.92 -3.10
C ARG A 27 17.34 17.01 -3.03
N PHE A 28 18.21 16.92 -2.01
CA PHE A 28 19.36 17.79 -1.83
C PHE A 28 20.64 16.97 -1.81
N LEU A 29 21.66 17.50 -2.43
CA LEU A 29 23.00 16.91 -2.47
C LEU A 29 23.75 17.19 -1.16
N PRO A 30 24.86 16.48 -0.87
CA PRO A 30 25.63 16.68 0.36
C PRO A 30 26.19 18.10 0.55
N ASP A 31 26.37 18.85 -0.53
CA ASP A 31 26.77 20.25 -0.54
C ASP A 31 25.62 21.24 -0.26
N GLY A 32 24.41 20.73 -0.06
CA GLY A 32 23.19 21.50 0.18
C GLY A 32 22.50 22.01 -1.09
N LEU A 33 23.05 21.75 -2.27
CA LEU A 33 22.42 22.11 -3.53
C LEU A 33 21.22 21.22 -3.83
N ARG A 34 20.22 21.78 -4.48
CA ARG A 34 19.05 21.04 -4.93
C ARG A 34 19.44 20.14 -6.10
N ASN A 35 19.12 18.85 -5.98
CA ASN A 35 19.33 17.89 -7.04
C ASN A 35 18.40 18.16 -8.25
N ALA A 36 18.84 17.76 -9.44
CA ALA A 36 18.14 18.02 -10.71
C ALA A 36 16.90 17.12 -10.91
N VAL A 37 16.01 17.16 -9.92
CA VAL A 37 14.68 16.52 -9.95
C VAL A 37 13.63 17.59 -10.21
N ARG A 38 12.98 17.52 -11.37
CA ARG A 38 11.95 18.46 -11.79
C ARG A 38 10.57 17.86 -11.53
N LEU A 39 9.70 18.63 -10.88
CA LEU A 39 8.30 18.29 -10.62
C LEU A 39 7.44 18.95 -11.68
N GLU A 40 6.77 18.17 -12.54
CA GLU A 40 6.04 18.70 -13.70
C GLU A 40 4.60 19.04 -13.34
N ARG A 41 3.83 18.07 -12.93
CA ARG A 41 2.41 18.25 -12.64
C ARG A 41 1.91 17.30 -11.56
N LEU A 42 0.85 17.69 -10.88
CA LEU A 42 0.11 16.79 -9.99
C LEU A 42 -0.75 15.81 -10.80
N LYS A 43 -0.80 14.57 -10.37
CA LYS A 43 -1.67 13.55 -10.94
C LYS A 43 -3.12 13.89 -10.66
N ASP A 44 -3.98 13.89 -11.67
CA ASP A 44 -5.42 13.89 -11.50
C ASP A 44 -5.88 12.49 -11.04
N LYS A 45 -6.59 12.41 -9.90
CA LYS A 45 -6.98 11.15 -9.26
C LYS A 45 -8.45 11.14 -8.94
N LEU A 46 -9.07 9.95 -9.06
CA LEU A 46 -10.48 9.72 -8.66
C LEU A 46 -10.66 9.73 -7.14
N GLY A 47 -9.64 9.32 -6.39
CA GLY A 47 -9.64 9.28 -4.92
C GLY A 47 -8.26 9.55 -4.34
N ASN A 48 -8.14 9.56 -3.01
CA ASN A 48 -6.89 9.85 -2.29
C ASN A 48 -6.24 11.17 -2.71
N ARG A 49 -7.07 12.21 -2.92
CA ARG A 49 -6.62 13.52 -3.43
C ARG A 49 -5.83 14.33 -2.42
N SER A 50 -6.00 14.05 -1.12
CA SER A 50 -5.23 14.69 -0.05
C SER A 50 -3.75 14.25 -0.05
N ASN A 51 -3.44 13.09 -0.66
CA ASN A 51 -2.08 12.61 -0.81
C ASN A 51 -1.54 13.05 -2.17
N ALA A 52 -0.61 14.01 -2.19
CA ALA A 52 -0.04 14.53 -3.43
C ALA A 52 0.74 13.44 -4.18
N SER A 53 0.54 13.37 -5.49
CA SER A 53 1.33 12.54 -6.41
C SER A 53 1.69 13.42 -7.60
N THR A 54 2.98 13.56 -7.87
CA THR A 54 3.48 14.42 -8.94
C THR A 54 4.25 13.59 -9.96
N GLU A 55 4.18 14.02 -11.19
CA GLU A 55 5.07 13.56 -12.25
C GLU A 55 6.45 14.18 -12.01
N ALA A 56 7.46 13.31 -11.92
CA ALA A 56 8.85 13.72 -11.68
C ALA A 56 9.75 13.30 -12.84
N GLU A 57 10.61 14.22 -13.27
CA GLU A 57 11.66 13.99 -14.26
C GLU A 57 13.03 14.17 -13.61
N PHE A 58 13.96 13.31 -13.99
CA PHE A 58 15.35 13.32 -13.50
C PHE A 58 16.23 13.83 -14.64
N MET A 59 16.66 15.09 -14.54
CA MET A 59 17.43 15.79 -15.56
C MET A 59 18.90 15.77 -15.18
N GLU A 60 19.59 14.67 -15.46
CA GLU A 60 20.99 14.45 -15.03
C GLU A 60 21.14 14.47 -13.50
N ALA A 61 20.12 14.03 -12.78
CA ALA A 61 20.11 13.99 -11.33
C ALA A 61 21.20 13.04 -10.80
N SER A 62 21.93 13.49 -9.79
CA SER A 62 22.92 12.66 -9.10
C SER A 62 22.24 11.64 -8.16
N GLY A 63 22.77 10.44 -8.12
CA GLY A 63 22.26 9.37 -7.26
C GLY A 63 23.32 8.34 -6.92
N TRP A 64 23.06 7.53 -5.91
CA TRP A 64 23.94 6.46 -5.45
C TRP A 64 23.33 5.10 -5.76
N LEU A 65 24.13 4.21 -6.31
CA LEU A 65 23.74 2.82 -6.57
C LEU A 65 23.33 2.13 -5.26
N LEU A 66 22.20 1.46 -5.27
CA LEU A 66 21.73 0.61 -4.18
C LEU A 66 21.81 -0.87 -4.60
N GLY A 67 22.64 -1.62 -3.87
CA GLY A 67 22.93 -3.02 -4.20
C GLY A 67 23.87 -3.16 -5.38
N GLU A 68 23.73 -4.26 -6.11
CA GLU A 68 24.55 -4.58 -7.26
C GLU A 68 23.98 -3.96 -8.55
N GLU A 69 24.87 -3.54 -9.46
CA GLU A 69 24.47 -3.04 -10.76
C GLU A 69 23.83 -4.16 -11.59
N GLY A 70 22.70 -3.88 -12.23
CA GLY A 70 21.90 -4.86 -12.96
C GLY A 70 20.84 -5.58 -12.11
N GLU A 71 20.89 -5.49 -10.76
CA GLU A 71 19.93 -6.12 -9.86
C GLU A 71 18.83 -5.16 -9.32
N GLY A 72 18.56 -4.08 -10.01
CA GLY A 72 17.63 -3.04 -9.55
C GLY A 72 16.22 -3.53 -9.23
N ILE A 73 15.69 -4.46 -10.01
CA ILE A 73 14.36 -5.05 -9.76
C ILE A 73 14.32 -5.75 -8.40
N ARG A 74 15.36 -6.51 -8.06
CA ARG A 74 15.45 -7.21 -6.77
C ARG A 74 15.46 -6.24 -5.59
N GLN A 75 16.12 -5.09 -5.74
CA GLN A 75 16.16 -4.07 -4.69
C GLN A 75 14.80 -3.38 -4.54
N ILE A 76 14.17 -2.92 -5.62
CA ILE A 76 12.91 -2.18 -5.54
C ILE A 76 11.74 -3.05 -5.06
N LEU A 77 11.77 -4.36 -5.33
CA LEU A 77 10.74 -5.29 -4.87
C LEU A 77 10.70 -5.44 -3.34
N LYS A 78 11.78 -5.14 -2.63
CA LYS A 78 11.79 -5.10 -1.15
C LYS A 78 10.83 -4.03 -0.63
N MET A 79 10.85 -2.84 -1.24
CA MET A 79 9.89 -1.77 -0.96
C MET A 79 8.48 -2.13 -1.44
N GLY A 80 8.37 -2.73 -2.65
CA GLY A 80 7.08 -3.13 -3.22
C GLY A 80 6.30 -4.11 -2.37
N GLY A 81 6.95 -4.94 -1.57
CA GLY A 81 6.32 -5.81 -0.58
C GLY A 81 5.59 -5.02 0.50
N LEU A 82 6.25 -4.03 1.11
CA LEU A 82 5.63 -3.14 2.12
C LEU A 82 4.45 -2.37 1.55
N THR A 83 4.60 -1.78 0.36
CA THR A 83 3.51 -1.05 -0.30
C THR A 83 2.28 -1.93 -0.55
N ARG A 84 2.48 -3.21 -0.92
CA ARG A 84 1.37 -4.17 -1.08
C ARG A 84 0.68 -4.47 0.24
N PHE A 85 1.45 -4.59 1.32
CA PHE A 85 0.91 -4.79 2.66
C PHE A 85 0.09 -3.57 3.10
N ASP A 86 0.61 -2.35 2.91
CA ASP A 86 -0.10 -1.09 3.21
C ASP A 86 -1.40 -0.97 2.42
N CYS A 87 -1.42 -1.35 1.13
CA CYS A 87 -2.65 -1.37 0.34
C CYS A 87 -3.70 -2.32 0.93
N ALA A 88 -3.29 -3.50 1.42
CA ALA A 88 -4.19 -4.45 2.06
C ALA A 88 -4.74 -3.91 3.39
N LEU A 89 -3.89 -3.33 4.23
CA LEU A 89 -4.28 -2.69 5.49
C LEU A 89 -5.25 -1.52 5.27
N GLY A 90 -4.95 -0.65 4.31
CA GLY A 90 -5.81 0.48 3.97
C GLY A 90 -7.19 0.05 3.47
N SER A 91 -7.25 -0.94 2.58
CA SER A 91 -8.52 -1.50 2.09
C SER A 91 -9.33 -2.14 3.22
N HIS A 92 -8.68 -2.91 4.09
CA HIS A 92 -9.31 -3.51 5.26
C HIS A 92 -9.88 -2.45 6.22
N GLY A 93 -9.13 -1.38 6.48
CA GLY A 93 -9.59 -0.25 7.30
C GLY A 93 -10.84 0.42 6.75
N LEU A 94 -10.91 0.61 5.42
CA LEU A 94 -12.10 1.14 4.74
C LEU A 94 -13.30 0.21 4.87
N MET A 95 -13.12 -1.10 4.66
CA MET A 95 -14.19 -2.10 4.82
C MET A 95 -14.70 -2.16 6.26
N ARG A 96 -13.80 -2.12 7.25
CA ARG A 96 -14.17 -2.07 8.66
C ARG A 96 -15.02 -0.84 8.97
N ARG A 97 -14.63 0.33 8.45
CA ARG A 97 -15.41 1.56 8.63
C ARG A 97 -16.77 1.45 7.95
N ALA A 98 -16.82 0.94 6.72
CA ALA A 98 -18.07 0.75 5.99
C ALA A 98 -19.05 -0.17 6.74
N LEU A 99 -18.56 -1.32 7.23
CA LEU A 99 -19.37 -2.24 8.02
C LEU A 99 -19.88 -1.59 9.32
N SER A 100 -19.02 -0.83 10.03
CA SER A 100 -19.42 -0.13 11.26
C SER A 100 -20.57 0.87 11.00
N VAL A 101 -20.49 1.62 9.90
CA VAL A 101 -21.54 2.57 9.51
C VAL A 101 -22.82 1.83 9.10
N ALA A 102 -22.69 0.73 8.35
CA ALA A 102 -23.83 -0.09 7.93
C ALA A 102 -24.57 -0.71 9.14
N LEU A 103 -23.82 -1.25 10.10
CA LEU A 103 -24.38 -1.79 11.36
C LEU A 103 -25.08 -0.71 12.15
N TYR A 104 -24.45 0.46 12.35
CA TYR A 104 -25.09 1.59 13.03
C TYR A 104 -26.40 1.97 12.36
N HIS A 105 -26.41 2.13 11.03
CA HIS A 105 -27.64 2.45 10.30
C HIS A 105 -28.71 1.36 10.44
N ALA A 106 -28.34 0.08 10.33
CA ALA A 106 -29.27 -1.04 10.44
C ALA A 106 -29.89 -1.17 11.83
N HIS A 107 -29.22 -0.71 12.89
CA HIS A 107 -29.77 -0.64 14.25
C HIS A 107 -30.77 0.51 14.43
N GLN A 108 -30.65 1.60 13.67
CA GLN A 108 -31.51 2.78 13.80
C GLN A 108 -32.73 2.75 12.87
N ARG A 109 -32.52 2.21 11.65
CA ARG A 109 -33.56 2.19 10.61
C ARG A 109 -34.60 1.12 10.89
N GLN A 110 -35.86 1.52 10.88
CA GLN A 110 -37.03 0.62 11.00
C GLN A 110 -37.73 0.45 9.67
N THR A 111 -38.12 -0.78 9.37
CA THR A 111 -38.89 -1.19 8.20
C THR A 111 -39.81 -2.35 8.58
N PHE A 112 -41.09 -2.31 8.14
CA PHE A 112 -42.07 -3.35 8.43
C PHE A 112 -42.17 -3.69 9.93
N GLY A 113 -42.12 -2.64 10.79
CA GLY A 113 -42.30 -2.76 12.23
C GLY A 113 -41.11 -3.34 13.02
N LYS A 114 -39.95 -3.54 12.39
CA LYS A 114 -38.72 -4.04 13.04
C LYS A 114 -37.52 -3.21 12.62
N ASN A 115 -36.45 -3.23 13.42
CA ASN A 115 -35.19 -2.67 13.01
C ASN A 115 -34.63 -3.44 11.80
N LEU A 116 -33.91 -2.74 10.92
CA LEU A 116 -33.37 -3.33 9.71
C LEU A 116 -32.42 -4.50 10.01
N ILE A 117 -31.65 -4.41 11.11
CA ILE A 117 -30.77 -5.48 11.58
C ILE A 117 -31.53 -6.77 11.91
N ASP A 118 -32.81 -6.70 12.28
CA ASP A 118 -33.64 -7.85 12.65
C ASP A 118 -34.33 -8.49 11.43
N GLN A 119 -34.18 -7.90 10.26
CA GLN A 119 -34.66 -8.47 9.01
C GLN A 119 -33.75 -9.62 8.57
N PRO A 120 -34.28 -10.83 8.26
CA PRO A 120 -33.45 -12.00 7.97
C PRO A 120 -32.44 -11.80 6.84
N LEU A 121 -32.86 -11.14 5.75
CA LEU A 121 -31.98 -10.89 4.61
C LEU A 121 -30.83 -9.92 4.98
N MET A 122 -31.13 -8.87 5.72
CA MET A 122 -30.12 -7.90 6.17
C MET A 122 -29.12 -8.56 7.13
N ARG A 123 -29.62 -9.39 8.03
CA ARG A 123 -28.78 -10.16 8.97
C ARG A 123 -27.82 -11.09 8.22
N ASP A 124 -28.28 -11.79 7.19
CA ASP A 124 -27.43 -12.66 6.36
C ASP A 124 -26.33 -11.85 5.68
N VAL A 125 -26.67 -10.74 5.03
CA VAL A 125 -25.68 -9.88 4.34
C VAL A 125 -24.64 -9.32 5.32
N LEU A 126 -25.08 -8.73 6.44
CA LEU A 126 -24.17 -8.15 7.42
C LEU A 126 -23.29 -9.21 8.10
N SER A 127 -23.83 -10.42 8.34
CA SER A 127 -23.05 -11.54 8.90
C SER A 127 -21.95 -12.01 7.96
N ARG A 128 -22.22 -12.10 6.66
CA ARG A 128 -21.18 -12.45 5.65
C ARG A 128 -20.09 -11.39 5.59
N MET A 129 -20.47 -10.11 5.59
CA MET A 129 -19.50 -9.01 5.61
C MET A 129 -18.63 -9.04 6.88
N ALA A 130 -19.24 -9.28 8.04
CA ALA A 130 -18.52 -9.40 9.31
C ALA A 130 -17.55 -10.58 9.31
N LEU A 131 -17.99 -11.76 8.87
CA LEU A 131 -17.15 -12.96 8.80
C LEU A 131 -15.95 -12.77 7.88
N GLN A 132 -16.17 -12.15 6.73
CA GLN A 132 -15.10 -11.82 5.78
C GLN A 132 -14.09 -10.85 6.41
N LEU A 133 -14.57 -9.81 7.09
CA LEU A 133 -13.72 -8.83 7.76
C LEU A 133 -12.89 -9.46 8.89
N GLU A 134 -13.48 -10.33 9.71
CA GLU A 134 -12.77 -11.06 10.77
C GLU A 134 -11.65 -11.95 10.20
N GLY A 135 -11.94 -12.72 9.16
CA GLY A 135 -10.93 -13.54 8.49
C GLY A 135 -9.77 -12.72 7.91
N GLN A 136 -10.08 -11.57 7.31
CA GLN A 136 -9.06 -10.66 6.80
C GLN A 136 -8.25 -10.01 7.95
N THR A 137 -8.88 -9.68 9.07
CA THR A 137 -8.17 -9.18 10.26
C THR A 137 -7.14 -10.19 10.74
N ALA A 138 -7.54 -11.45 10.89
CA ALA A 138 -6.65 -12.52 11.32
C ALA A 138 -5.46 -12.70 10.35
N LEU A 139 -5.72 -12.72 9.05
CA LEU A 139 -4.70 -12.82 8.00
C LEU A 139 -3.71 -11.65 8.08
N LEU A 140 -4.21 -10.40 8.15
CA LEU A 140 -3.38 -9.21 8.14
C LEU A 140 -2.55 -9.07 9.42
N MET A 141 -3.11 -9.41 10.59
CA MET A 141 -2.35 -9.42 11.85
C MET A 141 -1.27 -10.51 11.86
N ARG A 142 -1.57 -11.68 11.31
CA ARG A 142 -0.56 -12.73 11.12
C ARG A 142 0.54 -12.30 10.16
N LEU A 143 0.18 -11.58 9.10
CA LEU A 143 1.13 -11.03 8.13
C LEU A 143 1.98 -9.91 8.74
N ALA A 144 1.40 -9.02 9.54
CA ALA A 144 2.13 -7.98 10.29
C ALA A 144 3.22 -8.60 11.17
N ARG A 145 2.87 -9.64 11.94
CA ARG A 145 3.85 -10.39 12.75
C ARG A 145 5.00 -10.94 11.90
N ALA A 146 4.72 -11.46 10.72
CA ALA A 146 5.75 -11.98 9.83
C ALA A 146 6.66 -10.87 9.30
N TRP A 147 6.12 -9.69 9.05
CA TRP A 147 6.90 -8.50 8.67
C TRP A 147 7.79 -7.99 9.81
N ASP A 148 7.35 -8.06 11.05
CA ASP A 148 8.13 -7.66 12.23
C ASP A 148 9.29 -8.64 12.50
N ASN A 149 9.07 -9.92 12.22
CA ASN A 149 10.03 -11.00 12.53
C ASN A 149 10.82 -11.50 11.31
N ARG A 150 11.12 -10.64 10.32
CA ARG A 150 11.85 -11.00 9.09
C ARG A 150 13.26 -11.54 9.29
N GLY A 151 13.82 -11.47 10.50
CA GLY A 151 15.06 -12.13 10.89
C GLY A 151 14.93 -13.66 10.89
N ASP A 152 13.74 -14.19 11.19
CA ASP A 152 13.42 -15.60 11.09
C ASP A 152 13.13 -15.98 9.62
N GLU A 153 13.68 -17.11 9.18
CA GLU A 153 13.56 -17.55 7.80
C GLU A 153 12.13 -17.95 7.43
N GLN A 154 11.43 -18.64 8.31
CA GLN A 154 10.05 -19.06 8.09
C GLN A 154 9.12 -17.85 8.00
N GLU A 155 9.27 -16.87 8.90
CA GLU A 155 8.49 -15.64 8.89
C GLU A 155 8.77 -14.81 7.62
N ARG A 156 10.02 -14.75 7.18
CA ARG A 156 10.41 -14.08 5.93
C ARG A 156 9.76 -14.74 4.71
N LEU A 157 9.75 -16.07 4.63
CA LEU A 157 9.10 -16.82 3.55
C LEU A 157 7.59 -16.64 3.60
N TRP A 158 7.00 -16.65 4.79
CA TRP A 158 5.59 -16.42 5.00
C TRP A 158 5.17 -15.02 4.51
N ALA A 159 5.89 -13.97 4.93
CA ALA A 159 5.66 -12.61 4.47
C ALA A 159 5.78 -12.49 2.93
N ARG A 160 6.80 -13.12 2.33
CA ARG A 160 7.01 -13.10 0.88
C ARG A 160 5.87 -13.74 0.10
N LEU A 161 5.35 -14.88 0.58
CA LEU A 161 4.29 -15.63 -0.08
C LEU A 161 2.92 -14.97 0.12
N PHE A 162 2.59 -14.58 1.35
CA PHE A 162 1.23 -14.14 1.68
C PHE A 162 0.97 -12.65 1.47
N THR A 163 1.99 -11.80 1.35
CA THR A 163 1.77 -10.37 1.06
C THR A 163 1.04 -10.14 -0.28
N PRO A 164 1.47 -10.70 -1.42
CA PRO A 164 0.73 -10.54 -2.67
C PRO A 164 -0.65 -11.20 -2.64
N ALA A 165 -0.80 -12.35 -1.98
CA ALA A 165 -2.08 -13.03 -1.81
C ALA A 165 -3.06 -12.18 -0.98
N ALA A 166 -2.62 -11.65 0.16
CA ALA A 166 -3.42 -10.75 0.99
C ALA A 166 -3.82 -9.48 0.22
N LYS A 167 -2.88 -8.85 -0.48
CA LYS A 167 -3.19 -7.68 -1.32
C LYS A 167 -4.26 -8.00 -2.37
N PHE A 168 -4.16 -9.14 -3.03
CA PHE A 168 -5.14 -9.55 -4.04
C PHE A 168 -6.52 -9.79 -3.41
N THR A 169 -6.60 -10.61 -2.36
CA THR A 169 -7.88 -11.00 -1.75
C THR A 169 -8.57 -9.85 -1.03
N VAL A 170 -7.82 -9.07 -0.24
CA VAL A 170 -8.40 -7.98 0.56
C VAL A 170 -8.80 -6.77 -0.29
N CYS A 171 -7.98 -6.39 -1.29
CA CYS A 171 -8.33 -5.24 -2.14
C CYS A 171 -9.41 -5.54 -3.18
N LYS A 172 -9.85 -6.79 -3.33
CA LYS A 172 -10.93 -7.20 -4.23
C LYS A 172 -12.24 -7.55 -3.51
N ALA A 173 -12.23 -7.61 -2.20
CA ALA A 173 -13.40 -7.84 -1.37
C ALA A 173 -14.25 -6.56 -1.26
#